data_6fd405491737afd91679f3abb6c50580
#
_entry.id   6fd405491737afd91679f3abb6c50580
#
_cell.length_a   1.000
_cell.length_b   1.000
_cell.length_c   1.000
_cell.angle_alpha   90.00
_cell.angle_beta   90.00
_cell.angle_gamma   90.00
#
_symmetry.space_group_name_H-M   'P 1'
#
loop_
_entity.id
_entity.type
_entity.pdbx_description
1 polymer ?
#
loop_
_entity_poly.entity_id
_entity_poly.type
_entity_poly.pdbx_seq_one_letter_code
_entity_poly.pdbx_strand_id
1 'polypeptide(L)'
;MTFIDSNVPMYLVGAPHPHKTRAIEIVDGLVRAGERLVTDVEVYQEILHRYTAIRRTDAIEAAFRNLDAIADEVLTFGMPEIRVARTIIDAVEGVSARDALHVAIMRSGHVGRILSFDRGFDAFPELERLH
;
A
#
# COMPACT_ATOMS: atom_id res chain seq x y z
N MET A 1 -7.02 12.04 -0.59
CA MET A 1 -6.49 10.87 0.14
C MET A 1 -5.54 10.07 -0.74
N THR A 2 -4.44 9.65 -0.17
CA THR A 2 -3.45 8.80 -0.84
C THR A 2 -3.24 7.52 -0.05
N PHE A 3 -3.41 6.38 -0.71
CA PHE A 3 -3.16 5.06 -0.12
C PHE A 3 -1.65 4.77 -0.08
N ILE A 4 -1.17 4.21 1.01
CA ILE A 4 0.23 3.82 1.20
C ILE A 4 0.34 2.30 1.11
N ASP A 5 1.05 1.83 0.09
CA ASP A 5 1.29 0.41 -0.16
C ASP A 5 2.41 -0.15 0.73
N SER A 6 2.46 -1.46 0.89
CA SER A 6 3.41 -2.16 1.78
C SER A 6 4.88 -1.90 1.44
N ASN A 7 5.21 -1.73 0.16
CA ASN A 7 6.61 -1.47 -0.23
C ASN A 7 7.13 -0.13 0.29
N VAL A 8 6.27 0.83 0.56
CA VAL A 8 6.67 2.15 1.07
C VAL A 8 7.32 2.05 2.46
N PRO A 9 6.65 1.56 3.52
CA PRO A 9 7.30 1.41 4.82
C PRO A 9 8.49 0.46 4.77
N MET A 10 8.46 -0.57 3.92
CA MET A 10 9.58 -1.49 3.76
C MET A 10 10.82 -0.82 3.19
N TYR A 11 10.68 0.07 2.21
CA TYR A 11 11.82 0.88 1.72
C TYR A 11 12.28 1.90 2.75
N LEU A 12 11.35 2.56 3.45
CA LEU A 12 11.68 3.59 4.44
C LEU A 12 12.54 3.05 5.60
N VAL A 13 12.31 1.81 6.04
CA VAL A 13 13.09 1.17 7.12
C VAL A 13 14.25 0.31 6.60
N GLY A 14 14.34 0.10 5.29
CA GLY A 14 15.33 -0.78 4.67
C GLY A 14 16.69 -0.12 4.45
N ALA A 15 17.60 -0.89 3.82
CA ALA A 15 18.91 -0.42 3.41
C ALA A 15 18.81 0.69 2.34
N PRO A 16 19.88 1.48 2.12
CA PRO A 16 19.91 2.48 1.06
C PRO A 16 19.49 1.90 -0.29
N HIS A 17 18.56 2.58 -0.96
CA HIS A 17 18.00 2.19 -2.25
C HIS A 17 17.41 3.45 -2.92
N PRO A 18 17.40 3.57 -4.26
CA PRO A 18 16.75 4.70 -4.94
C PRO A 18 15.29 4.91 -4.54
N HIS A 19 14.53 3.83 -4.35
CA HIS A 19 13.14 3.91 -3.90
C HIS A 19 13.00 4.42 -2.46
N LYS A 20 13.96 4.18 -1.59
CA LYS A 20 13.96 4.73 -0.23
C LYS A 20 14.03 6.26 -0.27
N THR A 21 14.96 6.83 -1.01
CA THR A 21 15.09 8.28 -1.18
C THR A 21 13.81 8.87 -1.77
N ARG A 22 13.31 8.23 -2.81
CA ARG A 22 12.08 8.69 -3.48
C ARG A 22 10.85 8.61 -2.58
N ALA A 23 10.70 7.54 -1.81
CA ALA A 23 9.61 7.40 -0.84
C ALA A 23 9.64 8.51 0.22
N ILE A 24 10.83 8.82 0.75
CA ILE A 24 11.00 9.92 1.71
C ILE A 24 10.54 11.25 1.09
N GLU A 25 10.97 11.55 -0.12
CA GLU A 25 10.61 12.81 -0.81
C GLU A 25 9.10 12.92 -1.01
N ILE A 26 8.44 11.85 -1.47
CA ILE A 26 7.01 11.86 -1.75
C ILE A 26 6.22 11.97 -0.45
N VAL A 27 6.53 11.15 0.56
CA VAL A 27 5.83 11.19 1.85
C VAL A 27 5.95 12.56 2.49
N ASP A 28 7.16 13.14 2.53
CA ASP A 28 7.39 14.50 3.04
C ASP A 28 6.55 15.54 2.30
N GLY A 29 6.49 15.44 0.98
CA GLY A 29 5.70 16.34 0.15
C GLY A 29 4.21 16.24 0.44
N LEU A 30 3.69 15.03 0.56
CA LEU A 30 2.28 14.78 0.87
C LEU A 30 1.91 15.30 2.27
N VAL A 31 2.74 15.02 3.27
CA VAL A 31 2.53 15.50 4.64
C VAL A 31 2.53 17.03 4.70
N ARG A 32 3.49 17.67 4.05
CA ARG A 32 3.55 19.16 4.00
C ARG A 32 2.36 19.77 3.28
N ALA A 33 1.81 19.07 2.29
CA ALA A 33 0.61 19.50 1.58
C ALA A 33 -0.69 19.27 2.37
N GLY A 34 -0.64 18.65 3.54
CA GLY A 34 -1.81 18.29 4.33
C GLY A 34 -2.64 17.17 3.73
N GLU A 35 -2.03 16.35 2.86
CA GLU A 35 -2.69 15.20 2.25
C GLU A 35 -3.02 14.13 3.32
N ARG A 36 -4.24 13.63 3.31
CA ARG A 36 -4.64 12.53 4.18
C ARG A 36 -4.07 11.22 3.62
N LEU A 37 -3.25 10.56 4.43
CA LEU A 37 -2.60 9.29 4.09
C LEU A 37 -3.36 8.13 4.74
N VAL A 38 -3.74 7.15 3.94
CA VAL A 38 -4.46 5.97 4.42
C VAL A 38 -3.74 4.70 4.00
N THR A 39 -3.97 3.63 4.72
CA THR A 39 -3.52 2.29 4.36
C THR A 39 -4.61 1.29 4.73
N ASP A 40 -4.38 0.00 4.62
CA ASP A 40 -5.35 -1.01 5.05
C ASP A 40 -4.71 -2.10 5.90
N VAL A 41 -5.54 -2.92 6.54
CA VAL A 41 -5.06 -4.03 7.39
C VAL A 41 -4.32 -5.10 6.60
N GLU A 42 -4.62 -5.26 5.31
CA GLU A 42 -3.92 -6.21 4.43
C GLU A 42 -2.47 -5.79 4.17
N VAL A 43 -2.18 -4.48 4.14
CA VAL A 43 -0.79 -3.98 4.07
C VAL A 43 0.02 -4.48 5.25
N TYR A 44 -0.52 -4.44 6.46
CA TYR A 44 0.15 -4.98 7.65
C TYR A 44 0.37 -6.48 7.55
N GLN A 45 -0.63 -7.23 7.09
CA GLN A 45 -0.51 -8.67 6.87
C GLN A 45 0.56 -8.98 5.82
N GLU A 46 0.63 -8.21 4.77
CA GLU A 46 1.64 -8.37 3.72
C GLU A 46 3.05 -8.14 4.26
N ILE A 47 3.25 -7.15 5.13
CA ILE A 47 4.53 -6.91 5.82
C ILE A 47 4.91 -8.13 6.67
N LEU A 48 3.97 -8.67 7.46
CA LEU A 48 4.20 -9.89 8.24
C LEU A 48 4.62 -11.05 7.35
N HIS A 49 3.86 -11.28 6.29
CA HIS A 49 4.10 -12.39 5.35
C HIS A 49 5.47 -12.29 4.71
N ARG A 50 5.81 -11.10 4.21
CA ARG A 50 7.05 -10.88 3.46
C ARG A 50 8.29 -11.04 4.34
N TYR A 51 8.32 -10.39 5.49
CA TYR A 51 9.46 -10.49 6.40
C TYR A 51 9.60 -11.88 7.04
N THR A 52 8.50 -12.58 7.28
CA THR A 52 8.54 -13.98 7.73
C THR A 52 9.14 -14.87 6.63
N ALA A 53 8.70 -14.71 5.38
CA ALA A 53 9.17 -15.50 4.26
C ALA A 53 10.69 -15.34 4.00
N ILE A 54 11.23 -14.14 4.16
CA ILE A 54 12.66 -13.86 3.99
C ILE A 54 13.48 -13.97 5.29
N ARG A 55 12.87 -14.45 6.37
CA ARG A 55 13.48 -14.62 7.70
C ARG A 55 14.06 -13.33 8.28
N ARG A 56 13.33 -12.24 8.14
CA ARG A 56 13.65 -10.92 8.65
C ARG A 56 12.57 -10.41 9.59
N THR A 57 12.11 -11.27 10.50
CA THR A 57 11.09 -10.91 11.51
C THR A 57 11.55 -9.77 12.43
N ASP A 58 12.86 -9.55 12.54
CA ASP A 58 13.46 -8.40 13.23
C ASP A 58 13.07 -7.04 12.65
N ALA A 59 12.71 -6.99 11.36
CA ALA A 59 12.34 -5.76 10.67
C ALA A 59 10.83 -5.40 10.76
N ILE A 60 10.00 -6.32 11.23
CA ILE A 60 8.53 -6.15 11.25
C ILE A 60 8.13 -4.95 12.11
N GLU A 61 8.62 -4.85 13.33
CA GLU A 61 8.25 -3.78 14.25
C GLU A 61 8.61 -2.39 13.71
N ALA A 62 9.79 -2.25 13.11
CA ALA A 62 10.22 -0.98 12.52
C ALA A 62 9.30 -0.56 11.35
N ALA A 63 8.90 -1.51 10.48
CA ALA A 63 7.98 -1.24 9.40
C ALA A 63 6.58 -0.86 9.91
N PHE A 64 6.07 -1.55 10.92
CA PHE A 64 4.79 -1.22 11.56
C PHE A 64 4.81 0.18 12.16
N ARG A 65 5.84 0.51 12.95
CA ARG A 65 5.97 1.86 13.53
C ARG A 65 6.03 2.95 12.49
N ASN A 66 6.75 2.70 11.41
CA ASN A 66 6.85 3.66 10.31
C ASN A 66 5.48 3.89 9.67
N LEU A 67 4.75 2.82 9.38
CA LEU A 67 3.41 2.92 8.79
C LEU A 67 2.42 3.58 9.75
N ASP A 68 2.45 3.22 11.04
CA ASP A 68 1.62 3.85 12.07
C ASP A 68 1.88 5.36 12.19
N ALA A 69 3.12 5.79 11.98
CA ALA A 69 3.50 7.20 12.07
C ALA A 69 3.03 8.03 10.87
N ILE A 70 2.90 7.45 9.69
CA ILE A 70 2.55 8.18 8.47
C ILE A 70 1.08 8.03 8.07
N ALA A 71 0.41 6.95 8.44
CA ALA A 71 -0.99 6.73 8.09
C ALA A 71 -1.94 7.42 9.08
N ASP A 72 -2.83 8.26 8.56
CA ASP A 72 -3.89 8.90 9.35
C ASP A 72 -5.02 7.92 9.69
N GLU A 73 -5.19 6.87 8.85
CA GLU A 73 -6.24 5.89 9.01
C GLU A 73 -5.83 4.54 8.42
N VAL A 74 -6.20 3.46 9.10
CA VAL A 74 -6.08 2.08 8.60
C VAL A 74 -7.46 1.58 8.23
N LEU A 75 -7.71 1.39 6.93
CA LEU A 75 -8.97 0.90 6.41
C LEU A 75 -9.12 -0.59 6.72
N THR A 76 -10.32 -0.97 7.11
CA THR A 76 -10.70 -2.36 7.30
C THR A 76 -11.54 -2.85 6.12
N PHE A 77 -11.71 -4.15 5.98
CA PHE A 77 -12.52 -4.73 4.92
C PHE A 77 -13.28 -5.97 5.42
N GLY A 78 -14.26 -6.35 4.65
CA GLY A 78 -15.06 -7.54 4.91
C GLY A 78 -15.38 -8.28 3.62
N MET A 79 -16.38 -9.13 3.66
CA MET A 79 -16.78 -9.94 2.49
C MET A 79 -17.18 -9.11 1.27
N PRO A 80 -17.80 -7.90 1.38
CA PRO A 80 -18.09 -7.10 0.19
C PRO A 80 -16.84 -6.79 -0.64
N GLU A 81 -15.74 -6.38 0.00
CA GLU A 81 -14.48 -6.07 -0.67
C GLU A 81 -13.82 -7.33 -1.25
N ILE A 82 -13.90 -8.46 -0.56
CA ILE A 82 -13.43 -9.75 -1.07
C ILE A 82 -14.17 -10.12 -2.37
N ARG A 83 -15.48 -9.91 -2.43
CA ARG A 83 -16.27 -10.19 -3.63
C ARG A 83 -15.93 -9.25 -4.78
N VAL A 84 -15.68 -7.99 -4.49
CA VAL A 84 -15.20 -7.02 -5.50
C VAL A 84 -13.80 -7.43 -6.01
N ALA A 85 -12.89 -7.83 -5.13
CA ALA A 85 -11.58 -8.33 -5.52
C ALA A 85 -11.68 -9.54 -6.46
N ARG A 86 -12.62 -10.46 -6.20
CA ARG A 86 -12.90 -11.59 -7.08
C ARG A 86 -13.28 -11.14 -8.50
N THR A 87 -14.14 -10.13 -8.62
CA THR A 87 -14.54 -9.54 -9.91
C THR A 87 -13.36 -8.90 -10.62
N ILE A 88 -12.50 -8.20 -9.88
CA ILE A 88 -11.29 -7.56 -10.42
C ILE A 88 -10.34 -8.60 -11.01
N ILE A 89 -10.12 -9.71 -10.31
CA ILE A 89 -9.26 -10.81 -10.77
C ILE A 89 -9.75 -11.37 -12.11
N ASP A 90 -11.06 -11.50 -12.29
CA ASP A 90 -11.64 -11.97 -13.55
C ASP A 90 -11.53 -10.94 -14.69
N ALA A 91 -11.54 -9.64 -14.37
CA ALA A 91 -11.58 -8.56 -15.35
C ALA A 91 -10.19 -8.03 -15.75
N VAL A 92 -9.19 -8.13 -14.87
CA VAL A 92 -7.85 -7.56 -15.06
C VAL A 92 -6.82 -8.67 -15.09
N GLU A 93 -6.30 -8.96 -16.29
CA GLU A 93 -5.29 -10.00 -16.46
C GLU A 93 -4.00 -9.66 -15.70
N GLY A 94 -3.42 -10.66 -15.03
CA GLY A 94 -2.14 -10.54 -14.35
C GLY A 94 -2.17 -9.84 -13.00
N VAL A 95 -3.32 -9.36 -12.52
CA VAL A 95 -3.43 -8.76 -11.19
C VAL A 95 -3.26 -9.82 -10.11
N SER A 96 -2.51 -9.52 -9.06
CA SER A 96 -2.43 -10.40 -7.89
C SER A 96 -3.69 -10.29 -7.04
N ALA A 97 -3.97 -11.34 -6.25
CA ALA A 97 -5.11 -11.32 -5.33
C ALA A 97 -5.01 -10.19 -4.30
N ARG A 98 -3.80 -9.89 -3.82
CA ARG A 98 -3.57 -8.79 -2.86
C ARG A 98 -3.84 -7.43 -3.49
N ASP A 99 -3.30 -7.18 -4.68
CA ASP A 99 -3.52 -5.91 -5.38
C ASP A 99 -4.99 -5.72 -5.72
N ALA A 100 -5.67 -6.77 -6.14
CA ALA A 100 -7.12 -6.73 -6.36
C ALA A 100 -7.89 -6.36 -5.07
N LEU A 101 -7.47 -6.89 -3.93
CA LEU A 101 -8.07 -6.55 -2.64
C LEU A 101 -7.79 -5.11 -2.23
N HIS A 102 -6.56 -4.63 -2.37
CA HIS A 102 -6.24 -3.21 -2.12
C HIS A 102 -7.09 -2.28 -2.99
N VAL A 103 -7.23 -2.58 -4.27
CA VAL A 103 -8.07 -1.80 -5.17
C VAL A 103 -9.54 -1.83 -4.75
N ALA A 104 -10.05 -2.99 -4.35
CA ALA A 104 -11.42 -3.11 -3.83
C ALA A 104 -11.64 -2.25 -2.57
N ILE A 105 -10.70 -2.27 -1.64
CA ILE A 105 -10.74 -1.47 -0.42
C ILE A 105 -10.65 0.03 -0.76
N MET A 106 -9.76 0.42 -1.67
CA MET A 106 -9.63 1.81 -2.11
C MET A 106 -10.92 2.32 -2.76
N ARG A 107 -11.57 1.52 -3.61
CA ARG A 107 -12.86 1.85 -4.22
C ARG A 107 -13.93 2.08 -3.16
N SER A 108 -14.01 1.20 -2.18
CA SER A 108 -14.95 1.31 -1.06
C SER A 108 -14.71 2.58 -0.23
N GLY A 109 -13.45 2.96 -0.04
CA GLY A 109 -13.04 4.16 0.69
C GLY A 109 -12.98 5.44 -0.14
N HIS A 110 -13.32 5.39 -1.43
CA HIS A 110 -13.21 6.51 -2.37
C HIS A 110 -11.80 7.09 -2.48
N VAL A 111 -10.78 6.23 -2.45
CA VAL A 111 -9.37 6.60 -2.56
C VAL A 111 -8.92 6.42 -4.01
N GLY A 112 -8.54 7.51 -4.67
CA GLY A 112 -8.15 7.52 -6.09
C GLY A 112 -6.64 7.64 -6.33
N ARG A 113 -5.81 7.72 -5.28
CA ARG A 113 -4.35 7.84 -5.40
C ARG A 113 -3.66 6.78 -4.57
N ILE A 114 -2.53 6.28 -5.06
CA ILE A 114 -1.71 5.30 -4.35
C ILE A 114 -0.23 5.66 -4.46
N LEU A 115 0.48 5.63 -3.35
CA LEU A 115 1.94 5.64 -3.34
C LEU A 115 2.42 4.20 -3.33
N SER A 116 2.96 3.74 -4.45
CA SER A 116 3.47 2.39 -4.63
C SER A 116 4.52 2.35 -5.73
N PHE A 117 5.54 1.54 -5.55
CA PHE A 117 6.54 1.25 -6.58
C PHE A 117 6.16 0.04 -7.44
N ASP A 118 5.00 -0.56 -7.20
CA ASP A 118 4.48 -1.65 -8.01
C ASP A 118 3.69 -1.11 -9.22
N ARG A 119 4.20 -1.40 -10.41
CA ARG A 119 3.57 -0.99 -11.68
C ARG A 119 2.26 -1.73 -11.97
N GLY A 120 1.95 -2.80 -11.24
CA GLY A 120 0.69 -3.53 -11.38
C GLY A 120 -0.53 -2.63 -11.21
N PHE A 121 -0.43 -1.58 -10.40
CA PHE A 121 -1.52 -0.62 -10.21
C PHE A 121 -1.79 0.29 -11.41
N ASP A 122 -0.87 0.38 -12.37
CA ASP A 122 -1.09 1.13 -13.61
C ASP A 122 -2.18 0.50 -14.50
N ALA A 123 -2.56 -0.76 -14.24
CA ALA A 123 -3.68 -1.43 -14.91
C ALA A 123 -5.06 -0.84 -14.53
N PHE A 124 -5.12 0.03 -13.53
CA PHE A 124 -6.36 0.63 -13.03
C PHE A 124 -6.41 2.12 -13.39
N PRO A 125 -7.10 2.49 -14.49
CA PRO A 125 -7.09 3.87 -14.96
C PRO A 125 -7.71 4.89 -14.00
N GLU A 126 -8.52 4.43 -13.05
CA GLU A 126 -9.09 5.27 -12.00
C GLU A 126 -8.10 5.64 -10.89
N LEU A 127 -6.93 5.00 -10.84
CA LEU A 127 -5.90 5.25 -9.84
C LEU A 127 -4.76 6.10 -10.39
N GLU A 128 -4.39 7.12 -9.66
CA GLU A 128 -3.14 7.86 -9.88
C GLU A 128 -2.04 7.23 -9.01
N ARG A 129 -1.04 6.62 -9.63
CA ARG A 129 0.09 6.04 -8.91
C ARG A 129 1.23 7.05 -8.79
N LEU A 130 1.60 7.35 -7.55
CA LEU A 130 2.79 8.13 -7.20
C LEU A 130 3.98 7.18 -7.01
N HIS A 131 5.16 7.57 -7.53
CA HIS A 131 6.37 6.72 -7.44
C HIS A 131 7.66 7.49 -7.68
#